data_561366983fb2961fb6a1b8c8eead4319
#
_entry.id   561366983fb2961fb6a1b8c8eead4319
#
_cell.length_a   1.000
_cell.length_b   1.000
_cell.length_c   1.000
_cell.angle_alpha   90.00
_cell.angle_beta   90.00
_cell.angle_gamma   90.00
#
_symmetry.space_group_name_H-M   'P 1'
#
loop_
_entity.id
_entity.type
_entity.pdbx_description
1 polymer ?
#
loop_
_entity_poly.entity_id
_entity_poly.type
_entity_poly.pdbx_seq_one_letter_code
_entity_poly.pdbx_strand_id
1 'polypeptide(L)'
;MILVTGATGLIGSNLYKTLKQKLFDVRGISTKDGDLTDEKFCNDITKKVDVVFHCAAVTSGAKVMQNSPLSHITPNIVMNANLMEACRRNGVKKFIFMSSSVVYPYTGNIPNNEEEFTYGDIYEKYESVGWMKRYTEKLCETYSK
;
A
#
# COMPACT_ATOMS: atom_id res chain seq x y z
N MET A 1 -10.23 16.59 -2.65
CA MET A 1 -9.10 16.48 -1.70
C MET A 1 -8.31 15.21 -1.96
N ILE A 2 -6.98 15.24 -1.83
CA ILE A 2 -6.07 14.09 -1.92
C ILE A 2 -5.65 13.66 -0.51
N LEU A 3 -5.62 12.35 -0.24
CA LEU A 3 -5.09 11.78 0.99
C LEU A 3 -3.80 11.00 0.67
N VAL A 4 -2.74 11.28 1.44
CA VAL A 4 -1.48 10.51 1.41
C VAL A 4 -1.31 9.82 2.75
N THR A 5 -1.37 8.48 2.78
CA THR A 5 -1.06 7.71 3.97
C THR A 5 0.45 7.44 4.06
N GLY A 6 0.99 7.28 5.26
CA GLY A 6 2.44 7.14 5.43
C GLY A 6 3.22 8.40 5.03
N ALA A 7 2.63 9.58 5.24
CA ALA A 7 3.17 10.88 4.83
C ALA A 7 4.50 11.27 5.51
N THR A 8 4.96 10.51 6.49
CA THR A 8 6.27 10.68 7.14
C THR A 8 7.33 9.68 6.64
N GLY A 9 6.93 8.69 5.84
CA GLY A 9 7.85 7.71 5.24
C GLY A 9 8.58 8.25 4.01
N LEU A 10 9.50 7.48 3.46
CA LEU A 10 10.35 7.89 2.33
C LEU A 10 9.52 8.34 1.11
N ILE A 11 8.61 7.50 0.64
CA ILE A 11 7.79 7.80 -0.55
C ILE A 11 6.74 8.86 -0.21
N GLY A 12 5.97 8.63 0.86
CA GLY A 12 4.84 9.48 1.22
C GLY A 12 5.25 10.92 1.54
N SER A 13 6.38 11.15 2.20
CA SER A 13 6.83 12.51 2.52
C SER A 13 7.25 13.32 1.29
N ASN A 14 7.92 12.68 0.33
CA ASN A 14 8.31 13.33 -0.92
C ASN A 14 7.08 13.64 -1.79
N LEU A 15 6.16 12.68 -1.91
CA LEU A 15 4.91 12.87 -2.63
C LEU A 15 4.06 14.00 -2.00
N TYR A 16 3.89 13.97 -0.67
CA TYR A 16 3.15 15.00 0.05
C TYR A 16 3.72 16.40 -0.18
N LYS A 17 5.04 16.57 -0.05
CA LYS A 17 5.72 17.85 -0.34
C LYS A 17 5.48 18.32 -1.77
N THR A 18 5.64 17.42 -2.75
CA THR A 18 5.44 17.73 -4.17
C THR A 18 4.01 18.19 -4.45
N LEU A 19 3.00 17.50 -3.89
CA LEU A 19 1.60 17.87 -4.04
C LEU A 19 1.31 19.23 -3.41
N LYS A 20 1.86 19.51 -2.22
CA LYS A 20 1.75 20.82 -1.58
C LYS A 20 2.38 21.94 -2.41
N GLN A 21 3.58 21.74 -2.95
CA GLN A 21 4.25 22.71 -3.81
C GLN A 21 3.45 23.02 -5.09
N LYS A 22 2.73 22.02 -5.60
CA LYS A 22 1.83 22.17 -6.75
C LYS A 22 0.43 22.71 -6.38
N LEU A 23 0.24 23.18 -5.15
CA LEU A 23 -0.99 23.77 -4.63
C LEU A 23 -2.23 22.85 -4.66
N PHE A 24 -2.02 21.53 -4.66
CA PHE A 24 -3.13 20.59 -4.49
C PHE A 24 -3.71 20.66 -3.06
N ASP A 25 -5.01 20.46 -2.93
CA ASP A 25 -5.67 20.21 -1.65
C ASP A 25 -5.32 18.80 -1.19
N VAL A 26 -4.29 18.68 -0.33
CA VAL A 26 -3.73 17.41 0.13
C VAL A 26 -3.60 17.35 1.64
N ARG A 27 -4.04 16.21 2.21
CA ARG A 27 -3.84 15.83 3.60
C ARG A 27 -2.88 14.64 3.68
N GLY A 28 -1.86 14.75 4.52
CA GLY A 28 -0.96 13.65 4.86
C GLY A 28 -1.29 13.09 6.23
N ILE A 29 -1.25 11.78 6.39
CA ILE A 29 -1.40 11.09 7.67
C ILE A 29 -0.26 10.11 7.94
N SER A 30 0.01 9.89 9.20
CA SER A 30 1.04 9.01 9.72
C SER A 30 0.53 8.24 10.95
N THR A 31 1.37 7.41 11.55
CA THR A 31 1.07 6.70 12.80
C THR A 31 0.81 7.62 14.01
N LYS A 32 1.16 8.91 13.90
CA LYS A 32 0.84 9.91 14.94
C LYS A 32 -0.62 10.35 14.91
N ASP A 33 -1.27 10.20 13.76
CA ASP A 33 -2.65 10.62 13.54
C ASP A 33 -3.65 9.51 13.88
N GLY A 34 -3.23 8.24 13.79
CA GLY A 34 -4.03 7.07 14.13
C GLY A 34 -3.51 5.79 13.47
N ASP A 35 -4.24 4.70 13.65
CA ASP A 35 -3.89 3.37 13.19
C ASP A 35 -4.79 2.94 12.01
N LEU A 36 -4.20 2.61 10.88
CA LEU A 36 -4.93 2.13 9.70
C LEU A 36 -5.46 0.69 9.85
N THR A 37 -5.11 -0.02 10.90
CA THR A 37 -5.75 -1.29 11.24
C THR A 37 -7.09 -1.08 11.96
N ASP A 38 -7.41 0.15 12.36
CA ASP A 38 -8.72 0.54 12.88
C ASP A 38 -9.66 0.94 11.73
N GLU A 39 -10.73 0.16 11.55
CA GLU A 39 -11.75 0.39 10.51
C GLU A 39 -12.41 1.77 10.67
N LYS A 40 -12.72 2.19 11.91
CA LYS A 40 -13.34 3.48 12.17
C LYS A 40 -12.43 4.63 11.75
N PHE A 41 -11.14 4.55 12.10
CA PHE A 41 -10.15 5.53 11.68
C PHE A 41 -10.05 5.61 10.16
N CYS A 42 -9.95 4.48 9.46
CA CYS A 42 -9.95 4.43 8.00
C CYS A 42 -11.19 5.10 7.40
N ASN A 43 -12.37 4.80 7.95
CA ASN A 43 -13.62 5.40 7.51
C ASN A 43 -13.64 6.93 7.72
N ASP A 44 -13.13 7.42 8.85
CA ASP A 44 -13.14 8.85 9.15
C ASP A 44 -12.17 9.64 8.29
N ILE A 45 -10.98 9.12 7.99
CA ILE A 45 -9.97 9.82 7.19
C ILE A 45 -10.28 9.85 5.71
N THR A 46 -11.12 8.95 5.20
CA THR A 46 -11.49 8.86 3.78
C THR A 46 -12.72 9.69 3.40
N LYS A 47 -13.43 10.28 4.40
CA LYS A 47 -14.56 11.19 4.14
C LYS A 47 -14.12 12.41 3.33
N LYS A 48 -14.87 12.72 2.28
CA LYS A 48 -14.61 13.85 1.35
C LYS A 48 -13.26 13.79 0.64
N VAL A 49 -12.67 12.59 0.50
CA VAL A 49 -11.45 12.32 -0.25
C VAL A 49 -11.81 11.86 -1.65
N ASP A 50 -11.17 12.42 -2.66
CA ASP A 50 -11.33 11.99 -4.06
C ASP A 50 -10.26 10.98 -4.49
N VAL A 51 -9.03 11.17 -3.99
CA VAL A 51 -7.86 10.37 -4.38
C VAL A 51 -7.07 9.96 -3.14
N VAL A 52 -6.72 8.69 -3.05
CA VAL A 52 -5.85 8.14 -2.01
C VAL A 52 -4.55 7.64 -2.61
N PHE A 53 -3.41 8.13 -2.11
CA PHE A 53 -2.10 7.52 -2.29
C PHE A 53 -1.76 6.73 -1.03
N HIS A 54 -1.81 5.41 -1.13
CA HIS A 54 -1.52 4.53 -0.01
C HIS A 54 -0.04 4.16 0.04
N CYS A 55 0.74 5.01 0.75
CA CYS A 55 2.17 4.84 0.96
C CYS A 55 2.51 4.24 2.33
N ALA A 56 1.53 4.08 3.22
CA ALA A 56 1.74 3.45 4.51
C ALA A 56 1.99 1.95 4.34
N ALA A 57 2.96 1.44 5.06
CA ALA A 57 3.22 0.02 5.20
C ALA A 57 4.04 -0.23 6.47
N VAL A 58 3.80 -1.35 7.12
CA VAL A 58 4.72 -1.88 8.13
C VAL A 58 5.84 -2.59 7.39
N THR A 59 7.04 -2.03 7.47
CA THR A 59 8.22 -2.55 6.76
C THR A 59 9.41 -2.72 7.70
N SER A 60 10.27 -3.67 7.40
CA SER A 60 11.57 -3.81 8.05
C SER A 60 12.58 -4.47 7.10
N GLY A 61 13.80 -4.68 7.56
CA GLY A 61 14.85 -5.32 6.75
C GLY A 61 14.56 -6.79 6.44
N ALA A 62 15.20 -7.31 5.39
CA ALA A 62 15.05 -8.69 4.89
C ALA A 62 15.15 -9.77 5.99
N LYS A 63 16.05 -9.58 6.97
CA LYS A 63 16.22 -10.53 8.08
C LYS A 63 14.95 -10.68 8.94
N VAL A 64 14.21 -9.60 9.18
CA VAL A 64 12.96 -9.66 9.94
C VAL A 64 11.85 -10.25 9.07
N MET A 65 11.83 -9.92 7.78
CA MET A 65 10.87 -10.53 6.84
C MET A 65 10.99 -12.05 6.79
N GLN A 66 12.21 -12.59 6.87
CA GLN A 66 12.47 -14.03 6.89
C GLN A 66 12.15 -14.69 8.23
N ASN A 67 12.59 -14.08 9.34
CA ASN A 67 12.51 -14.72 10.67
C ASN A 67 11.18 -14.47 11.40
N SER A 68 10.44 -13.44 11.04
CA SER A 68 9.19 -13.06 11.68
C SER A 68 8.19 -12.48 10.64
N PRO A 69 7.82 -13.25 9.60
CA PRO A 69 7.02 -12.74 8.49
C PRO A 69 5.67 -12.19 8.94
N LEU A 70 5.03 -12.78 9.94
CA LEU A 70 3.72 -12.35 10.43
C LEU A 70 3.73 -10.94 11.01
N SER A 71 4.88 -10.44 11.50
CA SER A 71 5.01 -9.06 11.96
C SER A 71 4.75 -8.02 10.88
N HIS A 72 4.87 -8.40 9.61
CA HIS A 72 4.59 -7.56 8.45
C HIS A 72 3.27 -7.92 7.78
N ILE A 73 3.00 -9.21 7.60
CA ILE A 73 1.88 -9.69 6.79
C ILE A 73 0.56 -9.27 7.41
N THR A 74 0.31 -9.63 8.67
CA THR A 74 -0.97 -9.37 9.33
C THR A 74 -1.33 -7.89 9.36
N PRO A 75 -0.48 -6.96 9.86
CA PRO A 75 -0.88 -5.56 9.92
C PRO A 75 -1.07 -4.94 8.52
N ASN A 76 -0.27 -5.33 7.53
CA ASN A 76 -0.43 -4.80 6.18
C ASN A 76 -1.72 -5.30 5.51
N ILE A 77 -2.09 -6.57 5.67
CA ILE A 77 -3.35 -7.10 5.13
C ILE A 77 -4.54 -6.36 5.74
N VAL A 78 -4.57 -6.23 7.07
CA VAL A 78 -5.67 -5.57 7.78
C VAL A 78 -5.78 -4.10 7.36
N MET A 79 -4.68 -3.37 7.36
CA MET A 79 -4.62 -1.97 6.96
C MET A 79 -5.09 -1.77 5.51
N ASN A 80 -4.59 -2.58 4.57
CA ASN A 80 -4.95 -2.49 3.16
C ASN A 80 -6.45 -2.75 2.96
N ALA A 81 -6.99 -3.80 3.57
CA ALA A 81 -8.40 -4.17 3.47
C ALA A 81 -9.32 -3.08 4.05
N ASN A 82 -9.03 -2.62 5.27
CA ASN A 82 -9.82 -1.58 5.92
C ASN A 82 -9.83 -0.27 5.13
N LEU A 83 -8.67 0.15 4.65
CA LEU A 83 -8.57 1.42 3.90
C LEU A 83 -9.29 1.33 2.55
N MET A 84 -9.14 0.23 1.81
CA MET A 84 -9.84 0.04 0.54
C MET A 84 -11.36 0.02 0.73
N GLU A 85 -11.86 -0.72 1.73
CA GLU A 85 -13.29 -0.77 2.02
C GLU A 85 -13.83 0.59 2.47
N ALA A 86 -13.09 1.32 3.28
CA ALA A 86 -13.44 2.70 3.65
C ALA A 86 -13.48 3.64 2.42
N CYS A 87 -12.54 3.50 1.50
CA CYS A 87 -12.53 4.24 0.24
C CYS A 87 -13.77 3.95 -0.60
N ARG A 88 -14.15 2.68 -0.74
CA ARG A 88 -15.35 2.26 -1.46
C ARG A 88 -16.61 2.88 -0.81
N ARG A 89 -16.77 2.75 0.50
CA ARG A 89 -17.93 3.27 1.24
C ARG A 89 -18.07 4.78 1.13
N ASN A 90 -16.96 5.51 1.11
CA ASN A 90 -16.94 6.97 1.06
C ASN A 90 -16.86 7.55 -0.38
N GLY A 91 -16.91 6.69 -1.40
CA GLY A 91 -16.93 7.12 -2.80
C GLY A 91 -15.62 7.74 -3.29
N VAL A 92 -14.49 7.29 -2.77
CA VAL A 92 -13.16 7.67 -3.28
C VAL A 92 -13.04 7.26 -4.74
N LYS A 93 -12.65 8.20 -5.61
CA LYS A 93 -12.63 8.00 -7.07
C LYS A 93 -11.39 7.27 -7.56
N LYS A 94 -10.27 7.41 -6.84
CA LYS A 94 -8.99 6.81 -7.23
C LYS A 94 -8.18 6.38 -6.02
N PHE A 95 -7.76 5.13 -6.02
CA PHE A 95 -6.87 4.55 -5.03
C PHE A 95 -5.57 4.11 -5.70
N ILE A 96 -4.44 4.63 -5.24
CA ILE A 96 -3.12 4.29 -5.75
C ILE A 96 -2.36 3.54 -4.66
N PHE A 97 -2.05 2.29 -4.91
CA PHE A 97 -1.32 1.40 -4.00
C PHE A 97 0.17 1.37 -4.35
N MET A 98 1.03 1.53 -3.35
CA MET A 98 2.47 1.35 -3.52
C MET A 98 2.82 -0.14 -3.40
N SER A 99 2.98 -0.80 -4.55
CA SER A 99 3.41 -2.19 -4.61
C SER A 99 4.92 -2.33 -4.37
N SER A 100 5.54 -3.38 -4.87
CA SER A 100 6.96 -3.67 -4.65
C SER A 100 7.51 -4.57 -5.75
N SER A 101 8.81 -4.48 -6.01
CA SER A 101 9.51 -5.40 -6.92
C SER A 101 9.48 -6.87 -6.47
N VAL A 102 9.19 -7.14 -5.21
CA VAL A 102 9.06 -8.52 -4.70
C VAL A 102 7.84 -9.27 -5.23
N VAL A 103 6.94 -8.60 -5.96
CA VAL A 103 5.80 -9.27 -6.63
C VAL A 103 6.23 -10.05 -7.87
N TYR A 104 7.39 -9.74 -8.46
CA TYR A 104 7.88 -10.40 -9.65
C TYR A 104 8.39 -11.80 -9.36
N PRO A 105 8.31 -12.72 -10.34
CA PRO A 105 8.88 -14.05 -10.21
C PRO A 105 10.41 -13.98 -10.11
N TYR A 106 11.00 -14.99 -9.50
CA TYR A 106 12.45 -15.12 -9.48
C TYR A 106 12.97 -15.68 -10.81
N THR A 107 13.66 -14.86 -11.56
CA THR A 107 14.22 -15.20 -12.89
C THR A 107 15.75 -15.23 -12.92
N GLY A 108 16.39 -15.28 -11.74
CA GLY A 108 17.85 -15.19 -11.63
C GLY A 108 18.36 -13.81 -12.09
N ASN A 109 19.17 -13.81 -13.15
CA ASN A 109 19.74 -12.58 -13.70
C ASN A 109 18.97 -12.02 -14.92
N ILE A 110 17.82 -12.59 -15.27
CA ILE A 110 16.99 -12.14 -16.38
C ILE A 110 16.04 -11.07 -15.88
N PRO A 111 16.01 -9.86 -16.50
CA PRO A 111 15.05 -8.83 -16.10
C PRO A 111 13.61 -9.29 -16.31
N ASN A 112 12.74 -8.99 -15.36
CA ASN A 112 11.31 -9.24 -15.49
C ASN A 112 10.62 -8.13 -16.27
N ASN A 113 9.57 -8.48 -17.01
CA ASN A 113 8.64 -7.53 -17.62
C ASN A 113 7.45 -7.28 -16.70
N GLU A 114 6.83 -6.11 -16.75
CA GLU A 114 5.66 -5.79 -15.93
C GLU A 114 4.47 -6.74 -16.17
N GLU A 115 4.34 -7.31 -17.37
CA GLU A 115 3.29 -8.27 -17.71
C GLU A 115 3.48 -9.65 -17.06
N GLU A 116 4.70 -9.96 -16.60
CA GLU A 116 5.06 -11.26 -16.03
C GLU A 116 4.83 -11.37 -14.53
N PHE A 117 4.43 -10.28 -13.87
CA PHE A 117 4.31 -10.26 -12.40
C PHE A 117 3.26 -11.26 -11.84
N THR A 118 2.32 -11.69 -12.66
CA THR A 118 1.30 -12.68 -12.26
C THR A 118 1.73 -14.13 -12.45
N TYR A 119 2.83 -14.38 -13.15
CA TYR A 119 3.31 -15.70 -13.49
C TYR A 119 4.54 -16.09 -12.66
N GLY A 120 4.62 -17.37 -12.32
CA GLY A 120 5.76 -17.94 -11.63
C GLY A 120 5.81 -17.64 -10.12
N ASP A 121 6.74 -18.34 -9.47
CA ASP A 121 6.91 -18.29 -8.02
C ASP A 121 7.70 -17.05 -7.60
N ILE A 122 7.30 -16.48 -6.48
CA ILE A 122 8.00 -15.38 -5.84
C ILE A 122 9.30 -15.91 -5.24
N TYR A 123 10.34 -15.07 -5.23
CA TYR A 123 11.61 -15.45 -4.60
C TYR A 123 11.38 -15.84 -3.14
N GLU A 124 11.83 -17.05 -2.78
CA GLU A 124 11.59 -17.69 -1.48
C GLU A 124 11.81 -16.76 -0.28
N LYS A 125 12.88 -15.96 -0.30
CA LYS A 125 13.21 -15.04 0.80
C LYS A 125 12.16 -13.95 1.06
N TYR A 126 11.32 -13.64 0.07
CA TYR A 126 10.29 -12.59 0.15
C TYR A 126 8.89 -13.13 -0.13
N GLU A 127 8.74 -14.45 -0.18
CA GLU A 127 7.53 -15.12 -0.59
C GLU A 127 6.26 -14.55 0.07
N SER A 128 6.25 -14.51 1.39
CA SER A 128 5.08 -14.03 2.15
C SER A 128 4.71 -12.58 1.81
N VAL A 129 5.71 -11.69 1.73
CA VAL A 129 5.48 -10.27 1.42
C VAL A 129 5.06 -10.11 -0.04
N GLY A 130 5.68 -10.86 -0.95
CA GLY A 130 5.33 -10.82 -2.36
C GLY A 130 3.90 -11.30 -2.62
N TRP A 131 3.47 -12.40 -2.01
CA TRP A 131 2.08 -12.86 -2.12
C TRP A 131 1.07 -11.87 -1.51
N MET A 132 1.39 -11.28 -0.36
CA MET A 132 0.55 -10.23 0.22
C MET A 132 0.39 -9.04 -0.73
N LYS A 133 1.47 -8.60 -1.37
CA LYS A 133 1.44 -7.48 -2.33
C LYS A 133 0.67 -7.86 -3.59
N ARG A 134 0.91 -9.04 -4.20
CA ARG A 134 0.14 -9.54 -5.36
C ARG A 134 -1.36 -9.60 -5.04
N TYR A 135 -1.72 -10.12 -3.87
CA TYR A 135 -3.10 -10.15 -3.44
C TYR A 135 -3.71 -8.76 -3.30
N THR A 136 -2.95 -7.80 -2.75
CA THR A 136 -3.41 -6.41 -2.64
C THR A 136 -3.62 -5.76 -4.02
N GLU A 137 -2.76 -6.02 -4.99
CA GLU A 137 -2.97 -5.58 -6.38
C GLU A 137 -4.25 -6.18 -6.96
N LYS A 138 -4.50 -7.47 -6.70
CA LYS A 138 -5.75 -8.14 -7.12
C LYS A 138 -6.98 -7.56 -6.45
N LEU A 139 -6.87 -7.15 -5.18
CA LEU A 139 -7.93 -6.39 -4.51
C LEU A 139 -8.18 -5.04 -5.20
N CYS A 140 -7.12 -4.29 -5.57
CA CYS A 140 -7.28 -3.03 -6.31
C CYS A 140 -8.07 -3.23 -7.60
N GLU A 141 -7.75 -4.27 -8.40
CA GLU A 141 -8.53 -4.62 -9.59
C GLU A 141 -10.00 -4.96 -9.28
N THR A 142 -10.22 -5.69 -8.18
CA THR A 142 -11.57 -6.10 -7.78
C THR A 142 -12.42 -4.91 -7.36
N TYR A 143 -11.84 -3.98 -6.59
CA TYR A 143 -12.52 -2.76 -6.16
C TYR A 143 -12.72 -1.74 -7.29
N SER A 144 -12.02 -1.87 -8.42
CA SER A 144 -12.17 -0.98 -9.58
C SER A 144 -13.36 -1.32 -10.49
N LYS A 145 -13.97 -2.49 -10.30
CA LYS A 145 -15.15 -2.98 -11.05
C LYS A 145 -16.45 -2.54 -10.44
#